data_55c25b98b87e478eaa6609cc99adebdc
#
_entry.id   55c25b98b87e478eaa6609cc99adebdc
#
_cell.length_a   1.000
_cell.length_b   1.000
_cell.length_c   1.000
_cell.angle_alpha   90.00
_cell.angle_beta   90.00
_cell.angle_gamma   90.00
#
_symmetry.space_group_name_H-M   'P 1'
#
loop_
_entity.id
_entity.type
_entity.pdbx_description
1 polymer ?
#
loop_
_entity_poly.entity_id
_entity_poly.type
_entity_poly.pdbx_seq_one_letter_code
_entity_poly.pdbx_strand_id
1 'polypeptide(L)'
;MSTPEVYQPIKQHPLCAIFPALSDEELKALANDIRVNGLHSPITLYDGQILDGWHRYRACQLVGIVARTVDYKGNDPASFVKSANWHRRHLSASQRALVGV
;
A
#
# COMPACT_ATOMS: atom_id res chain seq x y z
N MET A 1 -28.30 3.68 3.33
CA MET A 1 -27.86 3.55 3.18
C MET A 1 -27.18 2.57 3.12
N SER A 2 -27.03 1.78 3.08
CA SER A 2 -26.36 0.79 2.85
C SER A 2 -25.01 0.87 2.72
N THR A 3 -24.48 1.78 3.00
CA THR A 3 -23.13 2.02 2.91
C THR A 3 -22.25 1.05 3.59
N PRO A 4 -22.62 0.43 4.68
CA PRO A 4 -21.69 -0.48 5.38
C PRO A 4 -21.22 -1.62 4.53
N GLU A 5 -22.04 -2.13 3.66
CA GLU A 5 -21.57 -3.23 2.87
C GLU A 5 -20.56 -2.81 1.89
N VAL A 6 -20.68 -1.62 1.39
CA VAL A 6 -19.77 -1.11 0.41
C VAL A 6 -18.44 -0.80 1.03
N TYR A 7 -18.48 -0.44 2.30
CA TYR A 7 -17.29 0.06 2.95
C TYR A 7 -16.67 -0.92 3.92
N GLN A 8 -16.57 -2.15 3.57
CA GLN A 8 -15.89 -3.09 4.43
C GLN A 8 -14.39 -3.02 4.20
N PRO A 9 -13.61 -2.93 5.28
CA PRO A 9 -12.16 -2.88 5.12
C PRO A 9 -11.63 -4.17 4.52
N ILE A 10 -10.65 -4.05 3.66
CA ILE A 10 -9.99 -5.21 3.07
C ILE A 10 -8.87 -5.64 4.00
N LYS A 11 -8.75 -6.95 4.20
CA LYS A 11 -7.75 -7.48 5.10
C LYS A 11 -6.40 -7.57 4.42
N GLN A 12 -5.36 -7.53 5.23
CA GLN A 12 -4.00 -7.72 4.75
C GLN A 12 -3.73 -9.21 4.55
N HIS A 13 -3.18 -9.56 3.39
CA HIS A 13 -2.77 -10.93 3.13
C HIS A 13 -1.57 -11.29 3.99
N PRO A 14 -1.47 -12.54 4.49
CA PRO A 14 -0.33 -12.93 5.32
C PRO A 14 1.03 -12.69 4.68
N LEU A 15 1.14 -12.86 3.37
CA LEU A 15 2.41 -12.59 2.68
C LEU A 15 2.80 -11.13 2.75
N CYS A 16 1.83 -10.24 2.80
CA CYS A 16 2.08 -8.81 2.93
C CYS A 16 2.48 -8.45 4.36
N ALA A 17 2.00 -9.22 5.32
CA ALA A 17 2.20 -8.94 6.73
C ALA A 17 3.59 -9.31 7.25
N ILE A 18 4.44 -9.91 6.42
CA ILE A 18 5.77 -10.30 6.87
C ILE A 18 6.73 -9.12 6.99
N PHE A 19 6.33 -7.96 6.49
CA PHE A 19 7.19 -6.77 6.55
C PHE A 19 6.75 -5.84 7.67
N PRO A 20 7.67 -5.05 8.23
CA PRO A 20 7.34 -4.18 9.36
C PRO A 20 6.31 -3.13 9.01
N ALA A 21 5.48 -2.80 9.98
CA ALA A 21 4.51 -1.74 9.82
C ALA A 21 5.19 -0.37 9.92
N LEU A 22 4.58 0.63 9.30
CA LEU A 22 5.03 2.00 9.48
C LEU A 22 4.63 2.51 10.86
N SER A 23 5.39 3.45 11.37
CA SER A 23 5.00 4.15 12.59
C SER A 23 3.79 5.02 12.31
N ASP A 24 3.13 5.49 13.36
CA ASP A 24 1.99 6.38 13.20
C ASP A 24 2.39 7.66 12.48
N GLU A 25 3.55 8.20 12.78
CA GLU A 25 4.02 9.41 12.13
C GLU A 25 4.28 9.20 10.65
N GLU A 26 4.90 8.08 10.32
CA GLU A 26 5.15 7.73 8.92
C GLU A 26 3.84 7.53 8.16
N LEU A 27 2.88 6.88 8.81
CA LEU A 27 1.59 6.66 8.19
C LEU A 27 0.85 7.97 7.95
N LYS A 28 0.93 8.90 8.90
CA LYS A 28 0.31 10.21 8.74
C LYS A 28 0.96 11.00 7.62
N ALA A 29 2.28 10.92 7.50
CA ALA A 29 2.98 11.60 6.42
C ALA A 29 2.56 11.05 5.06
N LEU A 30 2.44 9.73 4.97
CA LEU A 30 1.98 9.08 3.75
C LEU A 30 0.54 9.49 3.44
N ALA A 31 -0.32 9.52 4.45
CA ALA A 31 -1.71 9.92 4.27
C ALA A 31 -1.82 11.35 3.76
N ASN A 32 -1.00 12.25 4.31
CA ASN A 32 -1.00 13.62 3.86
C ASN A 32 -0.53 13.75 2.42
N ASP A 33 0.49 12.99 2.04
CA ASP A 33 0.95 12.98 0.66
C ASP A 33 -0.16 12.51 -0.29
N ILE A 34 -0.86 11.45 0.09
CA ILE A 34 -1.95 10.94 -0.74
C ILE A 34 -3.09 11.95 -0.82
N ARG A 35 -3.38 12.66 0.27
CA ARG A 35 -4.42 13.67 0.27
C ARG A 35 -4.10 14.79 -0.70
N VAL A 36 -2.84 15.19 -0.74
CA VAL A 36 -2.41 16.32 -1.57
C VAL A 36 -2.19 15.91 -3.02
N ASN A 37 -1.53 14.79 -3.24
CA ASN A 37 -1.08 14.38 -4.56
C ASN A 37 -1.84 13.20 -5.17
N GLY A 38 -2.70 12.55 -4.40
CA GLY A 38 -3.44 11.40 -4.87
C GLY A 38 -2.65 10.11 -4.71
N LEU A 39 -3.33 9.00 -4.96
CA LEU A 39 -2.72 7.69 -4.89
C LEU A 39 -2.09 7.37 -6.23
N HIS A 40 -0.76 7.27 -6.27
CA HIS A 40 -0.04 7.07 -7.51
C HIS A 40 -0.13 5.65 -8.06
N SER A 41 -0.10 4.67 -7.18
CA SER A 41 -0.13 3.26 -7.58
C SER A 41 -1.31 2.56 -6.95
N PRO A 42 -2.00 1.68 -7.68
CA PRO A 42 -3.12 0.98 -7.10
C PRO A 42 -2.66 -0.04 -6.06
N ILE A 43 -3.61 -0.46 -5.24
CA ILE A 43 -3.40 -1.49 -4.24
C ILE A 43 -3.60 -2.84 -4.92
N THR A 44 -2.68 -3.77 -4.73
CA THR A 44 -2.77 -5.07 -5.37
C THR A 44 -3.43 -6.08 -4.44
N LEU A 45 -4.46 -6.74 -4.94
CA LEU A 45 -5.20 -7.75 -4.18
C LEU A 45 -4.87 -9.15 -4.69
N TYR A 46 -4.89 -10.10 -3.77
CA TYR A 46 -4.79 -11.51 -4.08
C TYR A 46 -5.74 -12.25 -3.17
N ASP A 47 -6.63 -13.04 -3.77
CA ASP A 47 -7.61 -13.79 -3.02
C ASP A 47 -8.46 -12.87 -2.14
N GLY A 48 -8.77 -11.69 -2.64
CA GLY A 48 -9.59 -10.73 -1.93
C GLY A 48 -8.90 -10.02 -0.78
N GLN A 49 -7.60 -10.21 -0.62
CA GLN A 49 -6.84 -9.58 0.45
C GLN A 49 -5.72 -8.73 -0.12
N ILE A 50 -5.23 -7.77 0.65
CA ILE A 50 -4.20 -6.86 0.16
C ILE A 50 -2.85 -7.57 0.14
N LEU A 51 -2.32 -7.76 -1.05
CA LEU A 51 -1.02 -8.38 -1.26
C LEU A 51 0.10 -7.34 -1.27
N ASP A 52 -0.15 -6.16 -1.83
CA ASP A 52 0.81 -5.07 -1.86
C ASP A 52 0.09 -3.75 -1.71
N GLY A 53 0.64 -2.87 -0.89
CA GLY A 53 0.08 -1.54 -0.68
C GLY A 53 -0.70 -1.40 0.61
N TRP A 54 -0.44 -2.23 1.61
CA TRP A 54 -1.16 -2.19 2.87
C TRP A 54 -1.11 -0.81 3.53
N HIS A 55 0.07 -0.20 3.56
CA HIS A 55 0.23 1.11 4.19
C HIS A 55 -0.49 2.20 3.38
N ARG A 56 -0.43 2.11 2.07
CA ARG A 56 -1.17 3.05 1.21
C ARG A 56 -2.66 2.92 1.41
N TYR A 57 -3.13 1.70 1.57
CA TYR A 57 -4.54 1.46 1.83
C TYR A 57 -4.97 2.10 3.15
N ARG A 58 -4.19 1.88 4.21
CA ARG A 58 -4.48 2.49 5.50
C ARG A 58 -4.41 4.00 5.45
N ALA A 59 -3.45 4.54 4.73
CA ALA A 59 -3.32 5.98 4.56
C ALA A 59 -4.54 6.56 3.86
N CYS A 60 -5.03 5.88 2.82
CA CYS A 60 -6.24 6.31 2.14
C CYS A 60 -7.43 6.32 3.09
N GLN A 61 -7.55 5.32 3.96
CA GLN A 61 -8.63 5.29 4.93
C GLN A 61 -8.57 6.48 5.87
N LEU A 62 -7.36 6.87 6.29
CA LEU A 62 -7.22 7.99 7.21
C LEU A 62 -7.71 9.31 6.61
N VAL A 63 -7.57 9.48 5.33
CA VAL A 63 -7.96 10.75 4.68
C VAL A 63 -9.24 10.63 3.87
N GLY A 64 -9.92 9.49 3.95
CA GLY A 64 -11.22 9.33 3.30
C GLY A 64 -11.18 9.19 1.79
N ILE A 65 -10.07 8.75 1.25
CA ILE A 65 -9.92 8.54 -0.18
C ILE A 65 -10.14 7.06 -0.50
N VAL A 66 -10.94 6.79 -1.53
CA VAL A 66 -11.15 5.41 -1.97
C VAL A 66 -9.93 4.96 -2.77
N ALA A 67 -9.28 3.90 -2.29
CA ALA A 67 -8.08 3.39 -2.95
C ALA A 67 -8.46 2.58 -4.18
N ARG A 68 -7.74 2.81 -5.28
CA ARG A 68 -7.89 1.98 -6.48
C ARG A 68 -7.23 0.64 -6.23
N THR A 69 -7.84 -0.43 -6.71
CA THR A 69 -7.31 -1.78 -6.51
C THR A 69 -7.21 -2.51 -7.84
N VAL A 70 -6.27 -3.44 -7.91
CA VAL A 70 -6.13 -4.35 -9.04
C VAL A 70 -5.88 -5.74 -8.50
N ASP A 71 -6.29 -6.75 -9.24
CA ASP A 71 -6.05 -8.14 -8.81
C ASP A 71 -4.71 -8.62 -9.34
N TYR A 72 -3.98 -9.34 -8.49
CA TYR A 72 -2.76 -9.98 -8.92
C TYR A 72 -3.09 -11.12 -9.88
N LYS A 73 -2.46 -11.12 -11.04
CA LYS A 73 -2.76 -12.10 -12.09
C LYS A 73 -1.68 -13.17 -12.24
N GLY A 74 -0.59 -13.05 -11.50
CA GLY A 74 0.48 -14.02 -11.62
C GLY A 74 0.22 -15.30 -10.83
N ASN A 75 1.21 -16.17 -10.80
CA ASN A 75 1.09 -17.45 -10.12
C ASN A 75 2.10 -17.64 -8.99
N ASP A 76 2.78 -16.57 -8.59
CA ASP A 76 3.75 -16.63 -7.49
C ASP A 76 3.68 -15.39 -6.64
N PRO A 77 2.64 -15.28 -5.81
CA PRO A 77 2.44 -14.07 -5.01
C PRO A 77 3.56 -13.80 -4.01
N ALA A 78 4.24 -14.85 -3.52
CA ALA A 78 5.35 -14.64 -2.58
C ALA A 78 6.50 -13.90 -3.24
N SER A 79 6.89 -14.32 -4.43
CA SER A 79 7.93 -13.63 -5.17
C SER A 79 7.53 -12.21 -5.52
N PHE A 80 6.27 -12.02 -5.89
CA PHE A 80 5.77 -10.69 -6.21
C PHE A 80 5.92 -9.74 -5.01
N VAL A 81 5.54 -10.19 -3.82
CA VAL A 81 5.62 -9.36 -2.62
C VAL A 81 7.06 -9.02 -2.29
N LYS A 82 7.95 -10.01 -2.37
CA LYS A 82 9.37 -9.77 -2.10
C LYS A 82 9.95 -8.76 -3.08
N SER A 83 9.66 -8.93 -4.35
CA SER A 83 10.17 -8.04 -5.38
C SER A 83 9.64 -6.63 -5.21
N ALA A 84 8.36 -6.47 -4.94
CA ALA A 84 7.76 -5.16 -4.77
C ALA A 84 8.38 -4.41 -3.59
N ASN A 85 8.61 -5.12 -2.48
CA ASN A 85 9.21 -4.49 -1.31
C ASN A 85 10.67 -4.16 -1.54
N TRP A 86 11.40 -5.05 -2.21
CA TRP A 86 12.80 -4.82 -2.51
C TRP A 86 12.98 -3.57 -3.37
N HIS A 87 12.19 -3.48 -4.43
CA HIS A 87 12.24 -2.33 -5.33
C HIS A 87 11.93 -1.03 -4.59
N ARG A 88 10.88 -1.05 -3.79
CA ARG A 88 10.44 0.15 -3.09
C ARG A 88 11.52 0.66 -2.16
N ARG A 89 12.15 -0.23 -1.41
CA ARG A 89 13.19 0.18 -0.47
C ARG A 89 14.42 0.70 -1.19
N HIS A 90 14.84 0.03 -2.24
CA HIS A 90 16.04 0.43 -2.95
C HIS A 90 15.84 1.70 -3.75
N LEU A 91 14.68 1.86 -4.35
CA LEU A 91 14.36 3.09 -5.05
C LEU A 91 14.32 4.26 -4.08
N SER A 92 13.70 4.09 -2.93
CA SER A 92 13.63 5.16 -1.95
C SER A 92 15.01 5.57 -1.48
N ALA A 93 15.88 4.59 -1.23
CA ALA A 93 17.24 4.88 -0.80
C ALA A 93 18.00 5.62 -1.88
N SER A 94 17.85 5.19 -3.13
CA SER A 94 18.51 5.84 -4.25
C SER A 94 18.02 7.28 -4.41
N GLN A 95 16.73 7.48 -4.29
CA GLN A 95 16.17 8.82 -4.41
C GLN A 95 16.65 9.72 -3.32
N ARG A 96 16.77 9.22 -2.11
CA ARG A 96 17.29 10.00 -1.01
C ARG A 96 18.73 10.39 -1.24
N ALA A 97 19.54 9.47 -1.76
CA ALA A 97 20.92 9.75 -2.05
C ALA A 97 21.05 10.87 -3.08
N LEU A 98 20.20 10.83 -4.11
CA LEU A 98 20.23 11.87 -5.14
C LEU A 98 19.79 13.21 -4.60
N VAL A 99 18.76 13.20 -3.78
CA VAL A 99 18.22 14.46 -3.22
C VAL A 99 19.14 15.01 -2.14
N GLY A 100 19.81 14.13 -1.41
CA GLY A 100 20.68 14.57 -0.33
C GLY A 100 22.02 15.15 -0.80
N VAL A 101 22.27 15.12 -2.06
CA VAL A 101 23.51 15.69 -2.62
C VAL A 101 23.44 17.22 -2.79
#